data_4adfe376d60f67fe32726fe1fbc3fdfc
#
_entry.id   4adfe376d60f67fe32726fe1fbc3fdfc
#
_cell.length_a   1.000
_cell.length_b   1.000
_cell.length_c   1.000
_cell.angle_alpha   90.00
_cell.angle_beta   90.00
_cell.angle_gamma   90.00
#
_symmetry.space_group_name_H-M   'P 1'
#
loop_
_entity.id
_entity.type
_entity.pdbx_description
1 polymer ?
#
loop_
_entity_poly.entity_id
_entity_poly.type
_entity_poly.pdbx_seq_one_letter_code
_entity_poly.pdbx_strand_id
1 'polypeptide(L)'
;NTLDNNKNPTDGLLVDWKQDFAGVGGDVKYIKSAIDAKYYTPLVADIVGLIHLQGGMLNQFGGSELRMLDDFQMGPNLVRGFAPNGIGPRDINPYGTRDALGGTKYWGASFELQMPFWFLPKEVGLKGSVYADAGGLYDYKGPTSWAQTGEVNVPGCVPPTQASATTAAAPGTCLGLQYDNGNVVRTSVGVG
;
A
#
# COMPACT_ATOMS: atom_id res chain seq x y z
N ASN A 1 21.25 10.02 -6.81
CA ASN A 1 21.26 9.19 -8.01
C ASN A 1 22.70 9.01 -8.49
N THR A 2 23.17 7.75 -8.51
CA THR A 2 24.51 7.38 -8.99
C THR A 2 24.43 6.33 -10.12
N LEU A 3 23.26 6.24 -10.79
CA LEU A 3 23.05 5.26 -11.86
C LEU A 3 23.99 5.54 -13.05
N ASP A 4 24.54 4.47 -13.62
CA ASP A 4 25.33 4.48 -14.85
C ASP A 4 24.51 4.92 -16.06
N ASN A 5 23.25 4.51 -16.12
CA ASN A 5 22.31 4.87 -17.19
C ASN A 5 20.89 5.02 -16.64
N ASN A 6 20.25 6.17 -16.85
CA ASN A 6 18.90 6.45 -16.34
C ASN A 6 17.78 5.66 -17.06
N LYS A 7 18.03 5.22 -18.32
CA LYS A 7 17.01 4.47 -19.08
C LYS A 7 17.11 2.95 -18.90
N ASN A 8 18.32 2.45 -18.75
CA ASN A 8 18.60 1.03 -18.60
C ASN A 8 19.76 0.85 -17.61
N PRO A 9 19.50 1.03 -16.31
CA PRO A 9 20.54 0.98 -15.31
C PRO A 9 21.07 -0.45 -15.15
N THR A 10 22.40 -0.57 -15.07
CA THR A 10 23.09 -1.82 -14.80
C THR A 10 23.88 -1.78 -13.51
N ASP A 11 24.24 -0.57 -13.05
CA ASP A 11 24.96 -0.36 -11.79
C ASP A 11 24.55 0.98 -11.16
N GLY A 12 24.56 1.03 -9.84
CA GLY A 12 24.37 2.25 -9.07
C GLY A 12 23.16 2.23 -8.15
N LEU A 13 22.94 3.35 -7.51
CA LEU A 13 21.90 3.57 -6.50
C LEU A 13 21.02 4.77 -6.88
N LEU A 14 19.72 4.56 -6.82
CA LEU A 14 18.69 5.59 -6.90
C LEU A 14 17.96 5.65 -5.57
N VAL A 15 17.86 6.81 -4.96
CA VAL A 15 17.05 7.04 -3.77
C VAL A 15 16.17 8.26 -4.01
N ASP A 16 14.87 8.06 -3.87
CA ASP A 16 13.85 9.09 -3.89
C ASP A 16 13.21 9.21 -2.51
N TRP A 17 13.18 10.42 -1.97
CA TRP A 17 12.48 10.75 -0.74
C TRP A 17 11.45 11.82 -1.02
N LYS A 18 10.20 11.53 -0.65
CA LYS A 18 9.06 12.43 -0.78
C LYS A 18 8.48 12.75 0.58
N GLN A 19 8.14 14.00 0.77
CA GLN A 19 7.50 14.45 2.00
C GLN A 19 6.39 15.45 1.67
N ASP A 20 5.17 15.12 2.07
CA ASP A 20 3.99 15.94 1.87
C ASP A 20 3.50 16.47 3.22
N PHE A 21 3.23 17.78 3.27
CA PHE A 21 2.65 18.45 4.41
C PHE A 21 1.23 18.91 4.08
N ALA A 22 0.26 18.47 4.85
CA ALA A 22 -1.09 19.00 4.82
C ALA A 22 -1.41 19.70 6.12
N GLY A 23 -2.19 20.82 6.07
CA GLY A 23 -2.64 21.47 7.30
C GLY A 23 -2.56 22.98 7.35
N VAL A 24 -2.12 23.63 6.28
CA VAL A 24 -2.15 25.10 6.19
C VAL A 24 -3.53 25.53 5.70
N GLY A 25 -4.41 25.94 6.64
CA GLY A 25 -5.75 26.43 6.33
C GLY A 25 -6.81 25.37 6.07
N GLY A 26 -6.54 24.06 6.35
CA GLY A 26 -7.48 22.96 6.19
C GLY A 26 -7.79 22.20 7.48
N ASP A 27 -8.84 21.39 7.44
CA ASP A 27 -9.30 20.58 8.58
C ASP A 27 -8.45 19.35 8.82
N VAL A 28 -7.75 18.86 7.80
CA VAL A 28 -6.88 17.68 7.87
C VAL A 28 -5.43 18.10 7.99
N LYS A 29 -4.72 17.56 8.98
CA LYS A 29 -3.33 17.90 9.29
C LYS A 29 -2.49 16.63 9.38
N TYR A 30 -1.56 16.45 8.47
CA TYR A 30 -0.64 15.31 8.47
C TYR A 30 0.70 15.62 7.81
N ILE A 31 1.66 14.78 8.12
CA ILE A 31 2.94 14.67 7.42
C ILE A 31 2.99 13.27 6.82
N LYS A 32 3.12 13.18 5.49
CA LYS A 32 3.25 11.94 4.75
C LYS A 32 4.66 11.86 4.19
N SER A 33 5.41 10.85 4.60
CA SER A 33 6.79 10.63 4.18
C SER A 33 6.88 9.29 3.46
N ALA A 34 7.58 9.24 2.34
CA ALA A 34 7.83 8.03 1.57
C ALA A 34 9.27 8.01 1.07
N ILE A 35 9.87 6.82 1.08
CA ILE A 35 11.18 6.54 0.54
C ILE A 35 11.09 5.41 -0.47
N ASP A 36 11.81 5.54 -1.58
CA ASP A 36 11.97 4.53 -2.62
C ASP A 36 13.47 4.44 -2.95
N ALA A 37 14.07 3.26 -2.80
CA ALA A 37 15.48 3.02 -3.02
C ALA A 37 15.68 1.82 -3.94
N LYS A 38 16.40 2.02 -5.04
CA LYS A 38 16.74 0.99 -6.02
C LYS A 38 18.24 0.88 -6.14
N TYR A 39 18.76 -0.32 -5.94
CA TYR A 39 20.17 -0.62 -6.09
C TYR A 39 20.37 -1.66 -7.19
N TYR A 40 21.15 -1.29 -8.17
CA TYR A 40 21.53 -2.13 -9.31
C TYR A 40 22.97 -2.57 -9.16
N THR A 41 23.25 -3.82 -9.49
CA THR A 41 24.60 -4.36 -9.49
C THR A 41 24.78 -5.37 -10.62
N PRO A 42 25.81 -5.22 -11.45
CA PRO A 42 26.14 -6.23 -12.45
C PRO A 42 26.68 -7.49 -11.73
N LEU A 43 26.14 -8.63 -12.10
CA LEU A 43 26.60 -9.93 -11.60
C LEU A 43 27.50 -10.58 -12.64
N VAL A 44 27.12 -11.70 -13.20
CA VAL A 44 27.89 -12.44 -14.19
C VAL A 44 27.13 -12.53 -15.51
N ALA A 45 27.83 -12.59 -16.66
CA ALA A 45 27.26 -12.83 -17.98
C ALA A 45 26.13 -11.89 -18.39
N ASP A 46 26.28 -10.57 -18.16
CA ASP A 46 25.28 -9.53 -18.44
C ASP A 46 23.98 -9.65 -17.58
N ILE A 47 23.98 -10.42 -16.50
CA ILE A 47 22.90 -10.47 -15.54
C ILE A 47 23.02 -9.30 -14.57
N VAL A 48 21.94 -8.56 -14.40
CA VAL A 48 21.84 -7.43 -13.47
C VAL A 48 20.95 -7.81 -12.30
N GLY A 49 21.47 -7.68 -11.09
CA GLY A 49 20.69 -7.78 -9.85
C GLY A 49 20.08 -6.43 -9.51
N LEU A 50 18.80 -6.42 -9.14
CA LEU A 50 18.09 -5.27 -8.63
C LEU A 50 17.55 -5.58 -7.23
N ILE A 51 17.86 -4.70 -6.29
CA ILE A 51 17.19 -4.66 -4.98
C ILE A 51 16.38 -3.37 -4.94
N HIS A 52 15.08 -3.48 -4.71
CA HIS A 52 14.18 -2.35 -4.58
C HIS A 52 13.54 -2.37 -3.20
N LEU A 53 13.77 -1.32 -2.43
CA LEU A 53 13.20 -1.12 -1.11
C LEU A 53 12.32 0.12 -1.12
N GLN A 54 11.13 0.02 -0.56
CA GLN A 54 10.22 1.15 -0.46
C GLN A 54 9.51 1.13 0.89
N GLY A 55 9.18 2.31 1.38
CA GLY A 55 8.48 2.43 2.65
C GLY A 55 7.90 3.82 2.84
N GLY A 56 6.89 3.91 3.67
CA GLY A 56 6.29 5.19 3.98
C GLY A 56 5.50 5.17 5.27
N MET A 57 5.35 6.36 5.81
CA MET A 57 4.53 6.62 6.98
C MET A 57 3.75 7.92 6.85
N LEU A 58 2.55 7.90 7.38
CA LEU A 58 1.68 9.05 7.49
C LEU A 58 1.39 9.29 8.97
N ASN A 59 1.77 10.47 9.46
CA ASN A 59 1.56 10.88 10.83
C ASN A 59 0.61 12.08 10.87
N GLN A 60 -0.53 11.91 11.53
CA GLN A 60 -1.46 13.00 11.79
C GLN A 60 -1.02 13.83 12.98
N PHE A 61 -1.37 15.10 12.98
CA PHE A 61 -1.13 16.00 14.11
C PHE A 61 -2.30 16.95 14.32
N GLY A 62 -2.35 17.58 15.49
CA GLY A 62 -3.36 18.57 15.82
C GLY A 62 -4.78 18.04 16.01
N GLY A 63 -4.95 16.73 16.30
CA GLY A 63 -6.25 16.11 16.60
C GLY A 63 -7.21 16.00 15.42
N SER A 64 -6.73 16.18 14.17
CA SER A 64 -7.54 16.01 12.97
C SER A 64 -7.73 14.51 12.66
N GLU A 65 -8.90 14.12 12.20
CA GLU A 65 -9.15 12.76 11.69
C GLU A 65 -8.60 12.63 10.27
N LEU A 66 -7.94 11.49 9.99
CA LEU A 66 -7.51 11.14 8.63
C LEU A 66 -8.71 10.70 7.81
N ARG A 67 -8.74 11.13 6.56
CA ARG A 67 -9.71 10.60 5.59
C ARG A 67 -9.10 9.37 4.92
N MET A 68 -9.92 8.39 4.58
CA MET A 68 -9.52 7.18 3.86
C MET A 68 -8.75 7.49 2.55
N LEU A 69 -9.03 8.64 1.93
CA LEU A 69 -8.33 9.08 0.70
C LEU A 69 -6.91 9.59 0.95
N ASP A 70 -6.57 9.96 2.18
CA ASP A 70 -5.25 10.46 2.53
C ASP A 70 -4.29 9.29 2.83
N ASP A 71 -4.82 8.11 3.18
CA ASP A 71 -4.07 6.89 3.47
C ASP A 71 -3.31 6.37 2.24
N PHE A 72 -2.30 5.55 2.48
CA PHE A 72 -1.64 4.81 1.42
C PHE A 72 -2.57 3.72 0.87
N GLN A 73 -2.61 3.62 -0.45
CA GLN A 73 -3.32 2.56 -1.17
C GLN A 73 -2.28 1.76 -1.96
N MET A 74 -2.10 0.49 -1.62
CA MET A 74 -1.05 -0.34 -2.18
C MET A 74 -1.59 -1.58 -2.90
N GLY A 75 -0.86 -2.00 -3.91
CA GLY A 75 -1.24 -3.13 -4.76
C GLY A 75 -0.03 -3.67 -5.53
N PRO A 76 -0.12 -3.84 -6.85
CA PRO A 76 0.93 -4.45 -7.66
C PRO A 76 2.24 -3.66 -7.68
N ASN A 77 2.20 -2.37 -7.35
CA ASN A 77 3.40 -1.54 -7.23
C ASN A 77 4.23 -1.88 -5.99
N LEU A 78 3.62 -2.49 -4.96
CA LEU A 78 4.31 -2.93 -3.77
C LEU A 78 4.74 -4.40 -3.88
N VAL A 79 3.79 -5.26 -4.26
CA VAL A 79 4.00 -6.69 -4.45
C VAL A 79 3.29 -7.11 -5.74
N ARG A 80 4.03 -7.53 -6.74
CA ARG A 80 3.49 -7.95 -8.04
C ARG A 80 2.51 -9.12 -7.90
N GLY A 81 1.52 -9.19 -8.76
CA GLY A 81 0.49 -10.24 -8.74
C GLY A 81 -0.73 -9.94 -7.87
N PHE A 82 -0.72 -8.87 -7.08
CA PHE A 82 -1.89 -8.42 -6.34
C PHE A 82 -2.73 -7.42 -7.15
N ALA A 83 -4.03 -7.39 -6.91
CA ALA A 83 -4.93 -6.40 -7.51
C ALA A 83 -4.60 -4.97 -7.04
N PRO A 84 -4.99 -3.93 -7.78
CA PRO A 84 -4.98 -2.55 -7.27
C PRO A 84 -5.70 -2.48 -5.93
N ASN A 85 -5.09 -1.79 -4.96
CA ASN A 85 -5.56 -1.72 -3.56
C ASN A 85 -5.76 -3.11 -2.92
N GLY A 86 -5.05 -4.12 -3.42
CA GLY A 86 -5.18 -5.52 -2.98
C GLY A 86 -4.45 -5.84 -1.68
N ILE A 87 -3.65 -4.91 -1.16
CA ILE A 87 -2.80 -5.09 0.01
C ILE A 87 -3.24 -4.11 1.10
N GLY A 88 -3.35 -4.58 2.35
CA GLY A 88 -3.63 -3.75 3.50
C GLY A 88 -4.99 -3.99 4.15
N PRO A 89 -5.34 -3.12 5.11
CA PRO A 89 -6.59 -3.17 5.85
C PRO A 89 -7.82 -3.15 4.95
N ARG A 90 -8.80 -3.98 5.30
CA ARG A 90 -10.06 -4.11 4.56
C ARG A 90 -11.24 -4.11 5.51
N ASP A 91 -12.35 -3.62 5.00
CA ASP A 91 -13.65 -3.84 5.62
C ASP A 91 -13.98 -5.34 5.58
N ILE A 92 -14.19 -5.93 6.76
CA ILE A 92 -14.58 -7.34 6.91
C ILE A 92 -16.05 -7.51 7.27
N ASN A 93 -16.82 -6.43 7.25
CA ASN A 93 -18.24 -6.51 7.52
C ASN A 93 -18.90 -7.50 6.54
N PRO A 94 -19.61 -8.53 7.03
CA PRO A 94 -20.23 -9.54 6.17
C PRO A 94 -21.30 -8.97 5.24
N TYR A 95 -21.82 -7.79 5.53
CA TYR A 95 -22.77 -7.05 4.69
C TYR A 95 -22.12 -5.94 3.85
N GLY A 96 -20.81 -5.77 3.99
CA GLY A 96 -20.03 -4.76 3.27
C GLY A 96 -19.41 -5.29 1.99
N THR A 97 -18.84 -4.37 1.23
CA THR A 97 -18.21 -4.65 -0.09
C THR A 97 -16.78 -5.17 0.02
N ARG A 98 -16.24 -5.31 1.23
CA ARG A 98 -14.83 -5.65 1.51
C ARG A 98 -13.85 -4.67 0.89
N ASP A 99 -14.19 -3.40 0.93
CA ASP A 99 -13.39 -2.34 0.35
C ASP A 99 -12.03 -2.20 1.03
N ALA A 100 -11.04 -1.80 0.25
CA ALA A 100 -9.73 -1.47 0.77
C ALA A 100 -9.79 -0.14 1.50
N LEU A 101 -9.40 -0.13 2.77
CA LEU A 101 -9.41 1.06 3.61
C LEU A 101 -8.12 1.87 3.49
N GLY A 102 -7.02 1.24 3.07
CA GLY A 102 -5.71 1.84 3.10
C GLY A 102 -5.01 1.68 4.44
N GLY A 103 -3.88 2.33 4.60
CA GLY A 103 -3.11 2.31 5.85
C GLY A 103 -2.15 3.46 5.95
N THR A 104 -1.71 3.75 7.16
CA THR A 104 -0.78 4.86 7.43
C THR A 104 0.68 4.46 7.31
N LYS A 105 0.99 3.16 7.25
CA LYS A 105 2.37 2.65 7.16
C LYS A 105 2.46 1.53 6.16
N TYR A 106 3.49 1.57 5.32
CA TYR A 106 3.82 0.47 4.42
C TYR A 106 5.33 0.26 4.32
N TRP A 107 5.68 -0.94 3.92
CA TRP A 107 7.03 -1.30 3.49
C TRP A 107 6.96 -2.32 2.37
N GLY A 108 7.96 -2.34 1.53
CA GLY A 108 8.12 -3.32 0.46
C GLY A 108 9.58 -3.56 0.16
N ALA A 109 9.87 -4.79 -0.18
CA ALA A 109 11.18 -5.24 -0.65
C ALA A 109 10.99 -6.11 -1.89
N SER A 110 11.77 -5.86 -2.91
CA SER A 110 11.78 -6.63 -4.15
C SER A 110 13.22 -6.97 -4.50
N PHE A 111 13.43 -8.21 -4.87
CA PHE A 111 14.66 -8.69 -5.46
C PHE A 111 14.37 -9.18 -6.87
N GLU A 112 15.15 -8.73 -7.85
CA GLU A 112 14.97 -9.09 -9.24
C GLU A 112 16.31 -9.39 -9.91
N LEU A 113 16.34 -10.45 -10.69
CA LEU A 113 17.45 -10.80 -11.56
C LEU A 113 17.02 -10.57 -13.01
N GLN A 114 17.64 -9.60 -13.66
CA GLN A 114 17.42 -9.30 -15.06
C GLN A 114 18.49 -9.97 -15.92
N MET A 115 18.07 -10.72 -16.92
CA MET A 115 18.97 -11.44 -17.81
C MET A 115 18.63 -11.22 -19.28
N PRO A 116 19.62 -11.04 -20.15
CA PRO A 116 19.38 -10.94 -21.58
C PRO A 116 18.96 -12.29 -22.15
N PHE A 117 18.17 -12.28 -23.21
CA PHE A 117 17.92 -13.48 -24.00
C PHE A 117 19.12 -13.75 -24.93
N TRP A 118 19.98 -14.67 -24.57
CA TRP A 118 21.21 -14.99 -25.32
C TRP A 118 20.98 -15.50 -26.75
N PHE A 119 19.76 -15.94 -27.08
CA PHE A 119 19.38 -16.41 -28.41
C PHE A 119 18.86 -15.27 -29.31
N LEU A 120 18.75 -14.04 -28.78
CA LEU A 120 18.32 -12.87 -29.54
C LEU A 120 19.49 -11.89 -29.72
N PRO A 121 19.53 -11.16 -30.86
CA PRO A 121 20.50 -10.07 -31.04
C PRO A 121 20.34 -9.03 -29.93
N LYS A 122 21.48 -8.52 -29.40
CA LYS A 122 21.48 -7.53 -28.31
C LYS A 122 20.77 -6.22 -28.68
N GLU A 123 20.70 -5.93 -29.98
CA GLU A 123 20.02 -4.74 -30.53
C GLU A 123 18.51 -4.75 -30.29
N VAL A 124 17.90 -5.90 -30.10
CA VAL A 124 16.47 -6.06 -29.81
C VAL A 124 16.13 -5.57 -28.40
N GLY A 125 17.11 -5.60 -27.48
CA GLY A 125 16.99 -5.05 -26.13
C GLY A 125 16.00 -5.78 -25.22
N LEU A 126 15.55 -6.98 -25.59
CA LEU A 126 14.67 -7.79 -24.75
C LEU A 126 15.44 -8.42 -23.59
N LYS A 127 14.86 -8.32 -22.40
CA LYS A 127 15.36 -8.92 -21.18
C LYS A 127 14.25 -9.74 -20.52
N GLY A 128 14.61 -10.87 -19.93
CA GLY A 128 13.75 -11.59 -19.02
C GLY A 128 14.11 -11.24 -17.59
N SER A 129 13.19 -11.41 -16.66
CA SER A 129 13.47 -11.26 -15.25
C SER A 129 12.84 -12.37 -14.41
N VAL A 130 13.50 -12.66 -13.28
CA VAL A 130 12.95 -13.49 -12.20
C VAL A 130 12.92 -12.61 -10.96
N TYR A 131 11.81 -12.63 -10.25
CA TYR A 131 11.66 -11.75 -9.10
C TYR A 131 11.02 -12.43 -7.89
N ALA A 132 11.30 -11.85 -6.73
CA ALA A 132 10.65 -12.15 -5.46
C ALA A 132 10.33 -10.85 -4.75
N ASP A 133 9.07 -10.66 -4.40
CA ASP A 133 8.57 -9.46 -3.73
C ASP A 133 8.00 -9.82 -2.36
N ALA A 134 8.15 -8.90 -1.41
CA ALA A 134 7.51 -8.97 -0.11
C ALA A 134 7.10 -7.56 0.33
N GLY A 135 5.97 -7.44 1.00
CA GLY A 135 5.53 -6.15 1.50
C GLY A 135 4.27 -6.23 2.36
N GLY A 136 3.95 -5.12 2.98
CA GLY A 136 2.76 -4.97 3.81
C GLY A 136 2.33 -3.52 3.93
N LEU A 137 1.03 -3.34 4.09
CA LEU A 137 0.36 -2.07 4.37
C LEU A 137 -0.51 -2.28 5.61
N TYR A 138 -0.43 -1.40 6.58
CA TYR A 138 -1.08 -1.58 7.88
C TYR A 138 -1.33 -0.24 8.60
N ASP A 139 -1.90 -0.32 9.81
CA ASP A 139 -2.15 0.81 10.70
C ASP A 139 -3.19 1.80 10.12
N TYR A 140 -4.40 1.29 9.85
CA TYR A 140 -5.53 2.14 9.48
C TYR A 140 -5.94 3.02 10.66
N LYS A 141 -6.12 4.32 10.42
CA LYS A 141 -6.51 5.33 11.41
C LYS A 141 -7.65 6.23 10.96
N GLY A 142 -8.35 5.81 9.92
CA GLY A 142 -9.52 6.52 9.44
C GLY A 142 -10.77 6.30 10.30
N PRO A 143 -11.92 6.88 9.91
CA PRO A 143 -13.16 6.76 10.64
C PRO A 143 -13.61 5.30 10.76
N THR A 144 -14.04 4.90 11.96
CA THR A 144 -14.55 3.55 12.25
C THR A 144 -16.03 3.53 12.55
N SER A 145 -16.67 4.70 12.68
CA SER A 145 -18.09 4.83 12.98
C SER A 145 -18.75 5.81 12.02
N TRP A 146 -19.69 5.32 11.24
CA TRP A 146 -20.51 6.14 10.33
C TRP A 146 -21.56 6.98 11.08
N ALA A 147 -21.84 6.64 12.33
CA ALA A 147 -22.81 7.37 13.16
C ALA A 147 -22.32 8.77 13.58
N GLN A 148 -21.03 9.06 13.47
CA GLN A 148 -20.47 10.37 13.86
C GLN A 148 -20.65 11.46 12.79
N THR A 149 -20.90 11.10 11.55
CA THR A 149 -21.00 12.11 10.46
C THR A 149 -22.41 12.57 10.17
N GLY A 150 -23.43 12.05 10.85
CA GLY A 150 -24.82 12.52 10.74
C GLY A 150 -25.49 12.36 9.36
N GLU A 151 -24.81 11.81 8.37
CA GLU A 151 -25.24 11.85 6.97
C GLU A 151 -25.68 10.51 6.35
N VAL A 152 -25.59 9.41 7.06
CA VAL A 152 -26.05 8.13 6.49
C VAL A 152 -27.33 7.70 7.20
N ASN A 153 -28.43 8.25 6.75
CA ASN A 153 -29.75 7.72 7.07
C ASN A 153 -29.99 6.47 6.21
N VAL A 154 -29.31 5.37 6.59
CA VAL A 154 -29.63 4.07 5.98
C VAL A 154 -30.98 3.63 6.56
N PRO A 155 -32.04 3.53 5.74
CA PRO A 155 -33.34 3.13 6.25
C PRO A 155 -33.26 1.80 6.99
N GLY A 156 -33.68 1.80 8.27
CA GLY A 156 -33.64 0.61 9.13
C GLY A 156 -32.39 0.45 10.00
N CYS A 157 -31.51 1.42 10.00
CA CYS A 157 -30.27 1.38 10.78
C CYS A 157 -30.47 1.99 12.17
N VAL A 158 -30.18 1.24 13.24
CA VAL A 158 -30.21 1.73 14.63
C VAL A 158 -28.79 2.05 15.09
N PRO A 159 -28.52 3.29 15.59
CA PRO A 159 -27.21 3.68 16.05
C PRO A 159 -26.66 2.75 17.16
N PRO A 160 -25.35 2.45 17.18
CA PRO A 160 -24.74 1.51 18.11
C PRO A 160 -24.80 1.94 19.59
N THR A 161 -25.14 3.18 19.91
CA THR A 161 -25.33 3.68 21.27
C THR A 161 -26.51 3.03 22.02
N GLN A 162 -27.37 2.26 21.35
CA GLN A 162 -28.48 1.54 21.94
C GLN A 162 -28.37 0.01 21.88
N ALA A 163 -27.32 -0.53 21.27
CA ALA A 163 -27.10 -1.97 21.24
C ALA A 163 -26.33 -2.38 22.51
N SER A 164 -27.00 -3.04 23.42
CA SER A 164 -26.38 -3.74 24.57
C SER A 164 -25.39 -4.78 24.02
N ALA A 165 -24.19 -4.83 24.59
CA ALA A 165 -23.06 -5.64 24.14
C ALA A 165 -23.30 -7.19 24.17
N THR A 166 -24.50 -7.66 24.41
CA THR A 166 -24.82 -9.08 24.64
C THR A 166 -25.81 -9.69 23.65
N THR A 167 -26.30 -8.91 22.66
CA THR A 167 -27.32 -9.46 21.75
C THR A 167 -26.77 -9.44 20.33
N ALA A 168 -26.83 -10.58 19.64
CA ALA A 168 -26.55 -10.66 18.20
C ALA A 168 -27.32 -9.55 17.47
N ALA A 169 -26.63 -8.78 16.65
CA ALA A 169 -27.22 -7.66 15.94
C ALA A 169 -28.48 -8.10 15.17
N ALA A 170 -29.59 -7.49 15.52
CA ALA A 170 -30.84 -7.71 14.78
C ALA A 170 -30.70 -7.17 13.35
N PRO A 171 -31.40 -7.75 12.35
CA PRO A 171 -31.43 -7.20 10.98
C PRO A 171 -31.83 -5.73 11.03
N GLY A 172 -30.96 -4.84 10.53
CA GLY A 172 -31.15 -3.41 10.56
C GLY A 172 -30.27 -2.63 11.55
N THR A 173 -29.41 -3.29 12.31
CA THR A 173 -28.46 -2.61 13.20
C THR A 173 -27.27 -2.09 12.39
N CYS A 174 -26.94 -0.80 12.51
CA CYS A 174 -25.71 -0.26 11.96
C CYS A 174 -24.52 -0.84 12.73
N LEU A 175 -23.86 -1.79 12.15
CA LEU A 175 -22.57 -2.23 12.65
C LEU A 175 -21.54 -1.16 12.29
N GLY A 176 -20.80 -0.69 13.28
CA GLY A 176 -19.60 0.12 13.03
C GLY A 176 -18.67 -0.62 12.07
N LEU A 177 -17.79 0.11 11.39
CA LEU A 177 -16.83 -0.48 10.48
C LEU A 177 -16.04 -1.56 11.20
N GLN A 178 -16.18 -2.81 10.75
CA GLN A 178 -15.34 -3.92 11.19
C GLN A 178 -14.20 -4.04 10.17
N TYR A 179 -12.97 -3.89 10.63
CA TYR A 179 -11.81 -3.99 9.75
C TYR A 179 -10.72 -4.87 10.33
N ASP A 180 -10.01 -5.54 9.43
CA ASP A 180 -8.77 -6.22 9.75
C ASP A 180 -7.62 -5.22 9.55
N ASN A 181 -6.88 -4.92 10.60
CA ASN A 181 -5.74 -3.99 10.57
C ASN A 181 -4.49 -4.60 9.92
N GLY A 182 -4.64 -5.78 9.36
CA GLY A 182 -3.82 -6.40 8.31
C GLY A 182 -2.31 -6.23 8.41
N ASN A 183 -1.70 -6.47 9.56
CA ASN A 183 -0.24 -6.58 9.64
C ASN A 183 0.24 -7.91 8.99
N VAL A 184 -0.23 -8.17 7.78
CA VAL A 184 0.06 -9.39 7.03
C VAL A 184 1.09 -9.09 5.96
N VAL A 185 2.21 -9.79 6.01
CA VAL A 185 3.22 -9.76 4.95
C VAL A 185 2.66 -10.51 3.73
N ARG A 186 2.64 -9.85 2.59
CA ARG A 186 2.29 -10.42 1.30
C ARG A 186 3.57 -10.69 0.53
N THR A 187 3.63 -11.84 -0.12
CA THR A 187 4.80 -12.24 -0.92
C THR A 187 4.36 -12.71 -2.30
N SER A 188 5.22 -12.51 -3.28
CA SER A 188 5.06 -13.10 -4.61
C SER A 188 6.42 -13.46 -5.21
N VAL A 189 6.40 -14.41 -6.12
CA VAL A 189 7.52 -14.77 -6.99
C VAL A 189 7.02 -14.92 -8.40
N GLY A 190 7.84 -14.59 -9.38
CA GLY A 190 7.41 -14.68 -10.76
C GLY A 190 8.55 -14.48 -11.75
N VAL A 191 8.15 -14.55 -13.01
CA VAL A 191 9.00 -14.29 -14.17
C VAL A 191 8.35 -13.22 -15.03
N GLY A 192 9.14 -12.40 -15.68
CA GLY A 192 8.70 -11.31 -16.56
C GLY A 192 9.59 -11.12 -17.76
#